data_8220f92a5c16b67ce8f21003f78bd03a
#
_entry.id   8220f92a5c16b67ce8f21003f78bd03a
#
_cell.length_a   1.000
_cell.length_b   1.000
_cell.length_c   1.000
_cell.angle_alpha   90.00
_cell.angle_beta   90.00
_cell.angle_gamma   90.00
#
_symmetry.space_group_name_H-M   'P 1'
#
loop_
_entity.id
_entity.type
_entity.pdbx_description
1 polymer ?
#
loop_
_entity_poly.entity_id
_entity_poly.type
_entity_poly.pdbx_seq_one_letter_code
_entity_poly.pdbx_strand_id
1 'polypeptide(L)'
;MTIAMHPDTDGLASAMSRAFYDDPLFIHFFPNAAKREQHAYYTFRYMLTHAHNCGDVVATEGGTDGAAVWLPSRAMEYSSLDLIRFGAIRGVLHQGIPALFRQLRALNIMLAMHRSIIIEPHYYLAAVGVDPTRQGKG
;
A
#
# COMPACT_ATOMS: atom_id res chain seq x y z
N MET A 1 6.18 9.03 18.51
CA MET A 1 5.50 8.20 17.49
C MET A 1 4.50 7.32 18.22
N THR A 2 3.23 7.64 18.12
CA THR A 2 2.16 6.91 18.82
C THR A 2 1.62 5.85 17.88
N ILE A 3 1.65 4.59 18.29
CA ILE A 3 0.96 3.51 17.55
C ILE A 3 -0.53 3.72 17.81
N ALA A 4 -1.26 4.23 16.83
CA ALA A 4 -2.71 4.33 16.92
C ALA A 4 -3.30 2.92 16.91
N MET A 5 -4.00 2.52 17.97
CA MET A 5 -4.58 1.18 18.10
C MET A 5 -5.69 0.87 17.08
N HIS A 6 -6.26 1.88 16.41
CA HIS A 6 -7.20 1.77 15.30
C HIS A 6 -7.05 2.99 14.39
N PRO A 7 -6.02 3.02 13.52
CA PRO A 7 -5.89 4.12 12.58
C PRO A 7 -7.04 4.12 11.59
N ASP A 8 -7.49 5.31 11.21
CA ASP A 8 -8.49 5.49 10.15
C ASP A 8 -7.90 5.01 8.81
N THR A 9 -8.24 3.78 8.42
CA THR A 9 -7.73 3.15 7.21
C THR A 9 -8.07 3.97 5.96
N ASP A 10 -9.24 4.57 5.90
CA ASP A 10 -9.67 5.36 4.74
C ASP A 10 -8.95 6.71 4.68
N GLY A 11 -8.76 7.36 5.82
CA GLY A 11 -7.95 8.58 5.93
C GLY A 11 -6.49 8.35 5.56
N LEU A 12 -5.88 7.27 6.08
CA LEU A 12 -4.52 6.88 5.73
C LEU A 12 -4.37 6.51 4.25
N ALA A 13 -5.31 5.76 3.67
CA ALA A 13 -5.29 5.43 2.25
C ALA A 13 -5.34 6.68 1.38
N SER A 14 -6.13 7.69 1.79
CA SER A 14 -6.19 8.98 1.10
C SER A 14 -4.88 9.76 1.21
N ALA A 15 -4.26 9.83 2.39
CA ALA A 15 -2.97 10.48 2.57
C ALA A 15 -1.86 9.81 1.76
N MET A 16 -1.80 8.47 1.78
CA MET A 16 -0.83 7.69 1.01
C MET A 16 -1.03 7.84 -0.50
N SER A 17 -2.29 7.90 -0.97
CA SER A 17 -2.56 8.10 -2.41
C SER A 17 -2.06 9.46 -2.91
N ARG A 18 -2.13 10.50 -2.10
CA ARG A 18 -1.55 11.81 -2.40
C ARG A 18 -0.02 11.80 -2.31
N ALA A 19 0.54 11.12 -1.30
CA ALA A 19 1.98 11.01 -1.11
C ALA A 19 2.67 10.33 -2.30
N PHE A 20 2.02 9.34 -2.91
CA PHE A 20 2.54 8.57 -4.03
C PHE A 20 2.03 9.01 -5.41
N TYR A 21 1.36 10.17 -5.50
CA TYR A 21 0.76 10.64 -6.75
C TYR A 21 1.78 10.78 -7.89
N ASP A 22 2.98 11.30 -7.59
CA ASP A 22 4.06 11.50 -8.55
C ASP A 22 5.13 10.39 -8.52
N ASP A 23 4.90 9.32 -7.75
CA ASP A 23 5.79 8.17 -7.70
C ASP A 23 5.81 7.45 -9.06
N PRO A 24 6.99 7.15 -9.64
CA PRO A 24 7.11 6.52 -10.95
C PRO A 24 6.37 5.18 -11.07
N LEU A 25 6.33 4.39 -9.99
CA LEU A 25 5.62 3.11 -9.98
C LEU A 25 4.10 3.33 -10.07
N PHE A 26 3.56 4.31 -9.34
CA PHE A 26 2.14 4.66 -9.38
C PHE A 26 1.74 5.35 -10.68
N ILE A 27 2.63 6.14 -11.30
CA ILE A 27 2.44 6.65 -12.66
C ILE A 27 2.33 5.49 -13.66
N HIS A 28 3.18 4.47 -13.53
CA HIS A 28 3.11 3.26 -14.35
C HIS A 28 1.82 2.47 -14.11
N PHE A 29 1.39 2.29 -12.88
CA PHE A 29 0.15 1.58 -12.55
C PHE A 29 -1.08 2.31 -13.10
N PHE A 30 -1.11 3.63 -12.93
CA PHE A 30 -2.25 4.50 -13.21
C PHE A 30 -1.82 5.70 -14.06
N PRO A 31 -1.60 5.51 -15.37
CA PRO A 31 -1.10 6.58 -16.27
C PRO A 31 -2.07 7.76 -16.40
N ASN A 32 -3.38 7.55 -16.21
CA ASN A 32 -4.35 8.64 -16.23
C ASN A 32 -4.23 9.49 -14.96
N ALA A 33 -3.62 10.67 -15.08
CA ALA A 33 -3.39 11.60 -13.98
C ALA A 33 -4.69 12.00 -13.25
N ALA A 34 -5.79 12.21 -13.98
CA ALA A 34 -7.06 12.63 -13.40
C ALA A 34 -7.71 11.54 -12.50
N LYS A 35 -7.34 10.28 -12.67
CA LYS A 35 -7.86 9.14 -11.89
C LYS A 35 -6.81 8.52 -10.96
N ARG A 36 -5.55 8.93 -11.04
CA ARG A 36 -4.43 8.28 -10.34
C ARG A 36 -4.62 8.27 -8.84
N GLU A 37 -4.96 9.39 -8.23
CA GLU A 37 -5.17 9.47 -6.78
C GLU A 37 -6.29 8.52 -6.32
N GLN A 38 -7.43 8.53 -7.00
CA GLN A 38 -8.54 7.64 -6.69
C GLN A 38 -8.16 6.16 -6.85
N HIS A 39 -7.42 5.81 -7.90
CA HIS A 39 -6.98 4.43 -8.12
C HIS A 39 -5.92 3.99 -7.10
N ALA A 40 -4.96 4.86 -6.77
CA ALA A 40 -3.96 4.62 -5.73
C ALA A 40 -4.60 4.43 -4.35
N TYR A 41 -5.68 5.17 -4.05
CA TYR A 41 -6.44 4.99 -2.81
C TYR A 41 -6.88 3.53 -2.61
N TYR A 42 -7.41 2.86 -3.63
CA TYR A 42 -7.83 1.46 -3.51
C TYR A 42 -6.65 0.51 -3.28
N THR A 43 -5.48 0.78 -3.89
CA THR A 43 -4.26 0.01 -3.63
C THR A 43 -3.81 0.15 -2.19
N PHE A 44 -3.75 1.38 -1.66
CA PHE A 44 -3.34 1.62 -0.28
C PHE A 44 -4.38 1.12 0.73
N ARG A 45 -5.65 1.29 0.45
CA ARG A 45 -6.72 0.75 1.29
C ARG A 45 -6.61 -0.77 1.45
N TYR A 46 -6.35 -1.48 0.35
CA TYR A 46 -6.08 -2.92 0.37
C TYR A 46 -4.82 -3.23 1.19
N MET A 47 -3.70 -2.54 0.92
CA MET A 47 -2.43 -2.75 1.62
C MET A 47 -2.54 -2.52 3.12
N LEU A 48 -3.19 -1.43 3.54
CA LEU A 48 -3.42 -1.11 4.94
C LEU A 48 -4.31 -2.15 5.62
N THR A 49 -5.40 -2.57 4.97
CA THR A 49 -6.29 -3.62 5.50
C THR A 49 -5.54 -4.94 5.66
N HIS A 50 -4.71 -5.31 4.69
CA HIS A 50 -3.86 -6.50 4.79
C HIS A 50 -2.86 -6.40 5.94
N ALA A 51 -2.16 -5.27 6.06
CA ALA A 51 -1.18 -5.04 7.13
C ALA A 51 -1.81 -5.02 8.52
N HIS A 52 -3.01 -4.49 8.69
CA HIS A 52 -3.74 -4.56 9.97
C HIS A 52 -4.05 -6.00 10.41
N ASN A 53 -4.16 -6.94 9.46
CA ASN A 53 -4.47 -8.34 9.76
C ASN A 53 -3.22 -9.22 9.89
N CYS A 54 -2.15 -8.90 9.17
CA CYS A 54 -0.99 -9.79 9.01
C CYS A 54 0.36 -9.14 9.32
N GLY A 55 0.40 -7.85 9.60
CA GLY A 55 1.61 -7.06 9.84
C GLY A 55 1.36 -5.93 10.82
N ASP A 56 2.02 -4.79 10.59
CA ASP A 56 1.92 -3.61 11.43
C ASP A 56 1.76 -2.34 10.59
N VAL A 57 0.92 -1.43 11.06
CA VAL A 57 0.75 -0.09 10.51
C VAL A 57 1.11 0.93 11.58
N VAL A 58 2.14 1.71 11.31
CA VAL A 58 2.58 2.78 12.18
C VAL A 58 2.15 4.09 11.56
N ALA A 59 1.17 4.77 12.16
CA ALA A 59 0.64 6.04 11.67
C ALA A 59 1.26 7.24 12.38
N THR A 60 1.18 8.39 11.75
CA THR A 60 1.49 9.69 12.37
C THR A 60 0.55 9.99 13.54
N GLU A 61 0.96 10.89 14.42
CA GLU A 61 0.10 11.40 15.49
C GLU A 61 -1.18 11.99 14.87
N GLY A 62 -2.35 11.59 15.40
CA GLY A 62 -3.64 11.90 14.78
C GLY A 62 -4.15 10.84 13.78
N GLY A 63 -3.29 9.91 13.33
CA GLY A 63 -3.70 8.69 12.62
C GLY A 63 -4.10 8.83 11.17
N THR A 64 -3.93 10.01 10.53
CA THR A 64 -4.46 10.26 9.18
C THR A 64 -3.48 10.92 8.20
N ASP A 65 -2.36 11.43 8.67
CA ASP A 65 -1.47 12.25 7.83
C ASP A 65 -0.39 11.44 7.10
N GLY A 66 -0.12 10.22 7.54
CA GLY A 66 0.86 9.33 6.93
C GLY A 66 1.06 8.05 7.70
N ALA A 67 1.68 7.08 7.06
CA ALA A 67 1.92 5.77 7.65
C ALA A 67 3.21 5.11 7.12
N ALA A 68 3.76 4.22 7.94
CA ALA A 68 4.69 3.17 7.54
C ALA A 68 4.00 1.82 7.66
N VAL A 69 4.02 1.06 6.58
CA VAL A 69 3.37 -0.25 6.46
C VAL A 69 4.43 -1.35 6.50
N TRP A 70 4.40 -2.17 7.53
CA TRP A 70 5.33 -3.26 7.75
C TRP A 70 4.63 -4.61 7.57
N LEU A 71 5.25 -5.49 6.79
CA LEU A 71 4.77 -6.85 6.59
C LEU A 71 5.85 -7.86 6.97
N PRO A 72 5.53 -8.91 7.72
CA PRO A 72 6.44 -10.04 7.87
C PRO A 72 6.61 -10.73 6.51
N SER A 73 7.79 -11.26 6.23
CA SER A 73 8.13 -11.89 4.94
C SER A 73 7.11 -12.95 4.48
N ARG A 74 6.54 -13.69 5.43
CA ARG A 74 5.47 -14.67 5.16
C ARG A 74 4.16 -14.07 4.65
N ALA A 75 3.88 -12.79 4.98
CA ALA A 75 2.65 -12.08 4.58
C ALA A 75 2.82 -11.31 3.26
N MET A 76 4.01 -11.35 2.67
CA MET A 76 4.25 -10.78 1.34
C MET A 76 3.70 -11.66 0.21
N GLU A 77 3.42 -12.93 0.50
CA GLU A 77 2.78 -13.87 -0.43
C GLU A 77 1.27 -13.75 -0.30
N TYR A 78 0.65 -13.09 -1.26
CA TYR A 78 -0.80 -12.96 -1.30
C TYR A 78 -1.42 -14.25 -1.82
N SER A 79 -2.26 -14.90 -1.01
CA SER A 79 -3.14 -15.96 -1.49
C SER A 79 -4.33 -15.37 -2.25
N SER A 80 -4.94 -16.15 -3.14
CA SER A 80 -6.17 -15.73 -3.82
C SER A 80 -7.32 -15.42 -2.86
N LEU A 81 -7.36 -16.12 -1.71
CA LEU A 81 -8.34 -15.87 -0.65
C LEU A 81 -8.09 -14.54 0.07
N ASP A 82 -6.82 -14.17 0.30
CA ASP A 82 -6.46 -12.89 0.91
C ASP A 82 -6.84 -11.73 0.00
N LEU A 83 -6.63 -11.88 -1.31
CA LEU A 83 -7.05 -10.88 -2.30
C LEU A 83 -8.56 -10.61 -2.22
N ILE A 84 -9.36 -11.67 -2.11
CA ILE A 84 -10.82 -11.55 -1.97
C ILE A 84 -11.20 -10.97 -0.61
N ARG A 85 -10.63 -11.51 0.47
CA ARG A 85 -10.94 -11.14 1.86
C ARG A 85 -10.63 -9.68 2.19
N PHE A 86 -9.52 -9.16 1.68
CA PHE A 86 -9.06 -7.80 1.97
C PHE A 86 -9.52 -6.75 0.96
N GLY A 87 -10.44 -7.10 0.06
CA GLY A 87 -11.14 -6.14 -0.79
C GLY A 87 -10.46 -5.84 -2.13
N ALA A 88 -9.57 -6.70 -2.62
CA ALA A 88 -8.95 -6.53 -3.94
C ALA A 88 -9.99 -6.47 -5.08
N ILE A 89 -11.10 -7.19 -4.96
CA ILE A 89 -12.20 -7.16 -5.95
C ILE A 89 -12.71 -5.73 -6.13
N ARG A 90 -12.91 -5.00 -5.03
CA ARG A 90 -13.35 -3.61 -5.09
C ARG A 90 -12.33 -2.72 -5.78
N GLY A 91 -11.03 -2.95 -5.51
CA GLY A 91 -9.94 -2.29 -6.21
C GLY A 91 -10.01 -2.53 -7.72
N VAL A 92 -10.15 -3.78 -8.15
CA VAL A 92 -10.24 -4.15 -9.58
C VAL A 92 -11.43 -3.49 -10.28
N LEU A 93 -12.60 -3.42 -9.61
CA LEU A 93 -13.79 -2.77 -10.16
C LEU A 93 -13.57 -1.27 -10.44
N HIS A 94 -12.78 -0.60 -9.62
CA HIS A 94 -12.48 0.84 -9.78
C HIS A 94 -11.27 1.12 -10.68
N GLN A 95 -10.22 0.31 -10.58
CA GLN A 95 -8.94 0.50 -11.29
C GLN A 95 -8.93 -0.11 -12.70
N GLY A 96 -9.73 -1.14 -12.91
CA GLY A 96 -9.78 -1.92 -14.15
C GLY A 96 -8.71 -3.00 -14.27
N ILE A 97 -8.97 -3.95 -15.16
CA ILE A 97 -8.12 -5.12 -15.41
C ILE A 97 -6.69 -4.75 -15.85
N PRO A 98 -6.47 -3.77 -16.74
CA PRO A 98 -5.11 -3.40 -17.14
C PRO A 98 -4.24 -2.91 -15.99
N ALA A 99 -4.81 -2.17 -15.04
CA ALA A 99 -4.10 -1.72 -13.85
C ALA A 99 -3.74 -2.89 -12.93
N LEU A 100 -4.64 -3.86 -12.77
CA LEU A 100 -4.38 -5.08 -12.02
C LEU A 100 -3.16 -5.83 -12.59
N PHE A 101 -3.12 -6.04 -13.91
CA PHE A 101 -1.99 -6.73 -14.55
C PHE A 101 -0.66 -5.99 -14.36
N ARG A 102 -0.64 -4.65 -14.46
CA ARG A 102 0.58 -3.87 -14.19
C ARG A 102 1.05 -4.02 -12.75
N GLN A 103 0.12 -3.96 -11.78
CA GLN A 103 0.44 -4.14 -10.37
C GLN A 103 0.95 -5.55 -10.07
N LEU A 104 0.27 -6.60 -10.55
CA LEU A 104 0.68 -7.99 -10.33
C LEU A 104 2.05 -8.29 -10.96
N ARG A 105 2.31 -7.77 -12.17
CA ARG A 105 3.62 -7.95 -12.82
C ARG A 105 4.74 -7.30 -12.00
N ALA A 106 4.55 -6.06 -11.56
CA ALA A 106 5.54 -5.37 -10.74
C ALA A 106 5.76 -6.08 -9.41
N LEU A 107 4.68 -6.49 -8.73
CA LEU A 107 4.75 -7.24 -7.48
C LEU A 107 5.53 -8.54 -7.65
N ASN A 108 5.26 -9.32 -8.70
CA ASN A 108 5.98 -10.56 -8.96
C ASN A 108 7.49 -10.34 -9.16
N ILE A 109 7.87 -9.29 -9.90
CA ILE A 109 9.28 -8.94 -10.10
C ILE A 109 9.92 -8.53 -8.76
N MET A 110 9.27 -7.67 -7.99
CA MET A 110 9.76 -7.22 -6.69
C MET A 110 9.92 -8.38 -5.70
N LEU A 111 8.95 -9.28 -5.63
CA LEU A 111 9.01 -10.46 -4.77
C LEU A 111 10.13 -11.44 -5.19
N ALA A 112 10.30 -11.66 -6.50
CA ALA A 112 11.37 -12.50 -7.00
C ALA A 112 12.75 -11.93 -6.66
N MET A 113 12.95 -10.64 -6.86
CA MET A 113 14.19 -9.94 -6.48
C MET A 113 14.42 -9.99 -4.97
N HIS A 114 13.38 -9.72 -4.19
CA HIS A 114 13.45 -9.74 -2.73
C HIS A 114 13.90 -11.12 -2.20
N ARG A 115 13.27 -12.20 -2.68
CA ARG A 115 13.61 -13.58 -2.29
C ARG A 115 15.02 -13.99 -2.70
N SER A 116 15.58 -13.40 -3.76
CA SER A 116 16.97 -13.68 -4.19
C SER A 116 18.00 -13.06 -3.26
N ILE A 117 17.63 -12.06 -2.45
CA ILE A 117 18.53 -11.32 -1.57
C ILE A 117 18.40 -11.79 -0.12
N ILE A 118 17.18 -11.97 0.38
CA ILE A 118 16.91 -12.30 1.78
C ILE A 118 15.98 -13.53 1.83
N ILE A 119 16.51 -14.61 2.41
CA ILE A 119 15.77 -15.90 2.56
C ILE A 119 15.24 -16.04 4.00
N GLU A 120 15.90 -15.42 4.96
CA GLU A 120 15.56 -15.53 6.38
C GLU A 120 14.26 -14.78 6.71
N PRO A 121 13.51 -15.22 7.75
CA PRO A 121 12.34 -14.49 8.23
C PRO A 121 12.70 -13.06 8.64
N HIS A 122 12.02 -12.07 8.10
CA HIS A 122 12.27 -10.66 8.39
C HIS A 122 10.98 -9.84 8.24
N TYR A 123 11.03 -8.59 8.68
CA TYR A 123 10.01 -7.59 8.39
C TYR A 123 10.43 -6.74 7.19
N TYR A 124 9.49 -6.51 6.30
CA TYR A 124 9.65 -5.70 5.10
C TYR A 124 8.83 -4.41 5.22
N LEU A 125 9.48 -3.27 4.99
CA LEU A 125 8.79 -1.98 4.86
C LEU A 125 8.15 -1.90 3.47
N ALA A 126 6.85 -2.22 3.40
CA ALA A 126 6.12 -2.28 2.14
C ALA A 126 5.84 -0.89 1.55
N ALA A 127 5.55 0.08 2.39
CA ALA A 127 5.36 1.48 2.00
C ALA A 127 5.59 2.41 3.18
N VAL A 128 6.07 3.60 2.90
CA VAL A 128 6.12 4.71 3.84
C VAL A 128 5.79 6.01 3.11
N GLY A 129 4.88 6.78 3.63
CA GLY A 129 4.48 8.04 3.02
C GLY A 129 3.79 8.98 4.00
N VAL A 130 3.90 10.26 3.71
CA VAL A 130 3.25 11.35 4.47
C VAL A 130 2.57 12.26 3.45
N ASP A 131 1.34 12.66 3.76
CA ASP A 131 0.58 13.62 2.96
C ASP A 131 1.45 14.82 2.58
N PRO A 132 1.51 15.23 1.30
CA PRO A 132 2.34 16.36 0.85
C PRO A 132 2.12 17.65 1.63
N THR A 133 0.89 17.89 2.12
CA THR A 133 0.55 19.08 2.92
C THR A 133 1.14 19.05 4.34
N ARG A 134 1.62 17.88 4.78
CA ARG A 134 2.15 17.63 6.12
C ARG A 134 3.65 17.35 6.14
N GLN A 135 4.27 17.22 4.98
CA GLN A 135 5.72 17.01 4.89
C GLN A 135 6.52 18.20 5.43
N GLY A 136 7.75 17.94 5.92
CA GLY A 136 8.67 18.96 6.39
C GLY A 136 8.32 19.59 7.75
N LYS A 137 7.46 18.96 8.53
CA LYS A 137 7.04 19.49 9.86
C LYS A 137 7.65 18.75 11.05
N GLY A 138 8.61 17.86 10.79
CA GLY A 138 9.32 17.07 11.81
C GLY A 138 8.80 15.69 11.96
#